data_6d2648eb2ee8b006d66277a74600640a
#
_entry.id   6d2648eb2ee8b006d66277a74600640a
#
_cell.length_a   1.000
_cell.length_b   1.000
_cell.length_c   1.000
_cell.angle_alpha   90.00
_cell.angle_beta   90.00
_cell.angle_gamma   90.00
#
_symmetry.space_group_name_H-M   'P 1'
#
loop_
_entity.id
_entity.type
_entity.pdbx_description
1 polymer ?
#
loop_
_entity_poly.entity_id
_entity_poly.type
_entity_poly.pdbx_seq_one_letter_code
_entity_poly.pdbx_strand_id
1 'polypeptide(L)'
;MDMKVHPFKLVTALLGAALCLSSCLRTDETEILIIGGGASGISAGIQASRMGVPVIIVEETPWVGGMLTCAGVSCIDGNYRMRSGIFGEFTDSLASRYGGWEALKTGWVSRINFEPHVGQEVLTNMAAGCGDNLEIRRETRMLKVYRKGEKWVAIFKPEDGGKYRIAADVLIDGTELGDIAKECGVEYRIGMEASSDTGESIAPDKANDVIQDLTYVAILKDYGADADMTLDKPEGYDPEMFANCAKNARSTVAETGQTIWDPQMMITYGRTPNGKYMINWPTYGNDYYVNSIEMSRKERKAAYAKAKEITKSFIYFIQTELGMKNLGIADDEFPTGDGLALFPYHRESRRIVGKAFFTIDAAAEPYAFNYYRTGIAVGDYPVDHHHFRHPDWKSLPDLHFYPIPSFNVPLGVLIPKQDDINNLIVAEKSISVSNLMYGATRLQPVVMQLGQASGALAALACIRNTSVDKISIRKVQETLLEAGCYIMPYLDLPPQHMHFKTLQRIGSSGILRGEGRNVGWSNETWFRINDPLLSEEIFTEGYYDAPLGLPEGSVTIASFFSVVRGLGIPVPSSEAEDWWNSLGLKGFDLGRIITRLEAAVLIDTLFNPFAIAQVDYQGNIKEADYF
;
A
#
# COMPACT_ATOMS: atom_id res chain seq x y z
N MET A 1 63.10 -13.32 -56.53
CA MET A 1 61.65 -13.20 -56.61
C MET A 1 61.15 -12.98 -55.17
N ASP A 2 61.24 -11.75 -54.73
CA ASP A 2 60.96 -11.35 -53.33
C ASP A 2 59.50 -11.07 -53.12
N MET A 3 58.86 -11.87 -52.27
CA MET A 3 57.51 -11.58 -51.82
C MET A 3 57.57 -10.68 -50.57
N LYS A 4 57.29 -9.37 -50.78
CA LYS A 4 57.07 -8.44 -49.65
C LYS A 4 55.69 -8.68 -49.03
N VAL A 5 55.70 -9.20 -47.81
CA VAL A 5 54.47 -9.31 -46.96
C VAL A 5 54.20 -7.94 -46.35
N HIS A 6 53.06 -7.34 -46.69
CA HIS A 6 52.61 -6.05 -46.12
C HIS A 6 52.18 -6.17 -44.68
N PRO A 7 52.75 -5.38 -43.74
CA PRO A 7 52.41 -5.45 -42.30
C PRO A 7 51.01 -4.84 -41.95
N PHE A 8 50.31 -4.27 -42.93
CA PHE A 8 49.04 -3.57 -42.67
C PHE A 8 47.81 -4.47 -42.42
N LYS A 9 47.84 -5.74 -42.80
CA LYS A 9 46.69 -6.65 -42.57
C LYS A 9 46.65 -7.29 -41.18
N LEU A 10 47.78 -7.29 -40.43
CA LEU A 10 47.83 -7.86 -39.09
C LEU A 10 47.33 -6.89 -37.99
N VAL A 11 47.51 -5.58 -38.21
CA VAL A 11 47.05 -4.55 -37.27
C VAL A 11 45.53 -4.38 -37.29
N THR A 12 44.90 -4.55 -38.46
CA THR A 12 43.42 -4.43 -38.59
C THR A 12 42.69 -5.63 -37.99
N ALA A 13 43.31 -6.83 -37.99
CA ALA A 13 42.73 -8.02 -37.35
C ALA A 13 42.85 -7.98 -35.81
N LEU A 14 43.88 -7.37 -35.26
CA LEU A 14 44.05 -7.17 -33.81
C LEU A 14 43.19 -6.03 -33.26
N LEU A 15 42.95 -4.99 -34.04
CA LEU A 15 41.98 -3.93 -33.65
C LEU A 15 40.53 -4.41 -33.76
N GLY A 16 40.21 -5.30 -34.71
CA GLY A 16 38.88 -5.93 -34.80
C GLY A 16 38.58 -6.89 -33.65
N ALA A 17 39.59 -7.63 -33.15
CA ALA A 17 39.46 -8.52 -32.02
C ALA A 17 39.40 -7.77 -30.68
N ALA A 18 40.02 -6.60 -30.57
CA ALA A 18 39.92 -5.73 -29.37
C ALA A 18 38.58 -4.98 -29.27
N LEU A 19 37.88 -4.74 -30.40
CA LEU A 19 36.55 -4.14 -30.41
C LEU A 19 35.42 -5.17 -30.18
N CYS A 20 35.67 -6.47 -30.28
CA CYS A 20 34.72 -7.54 -29.94
C CYS A 20 34.81 -8.02 -28.48
N LEU A 21 35.69 -7.46 -27.68
CA LEU A 21 35.62 -7.50 -26.22
C LEU A 21 34.67 -6.41 -25.67
N SER A 22 33.57 -6.15 -26.39
CA SER A 22 32.46 -5.40 -25.82
C SER A 22 31.93 -6.19 -24.63
N SER A 23 32.28 -5.75 -23.46
CA SER A 23 31.94 -6.20 -22.13
C SER A 23 30.62 -6.96 -22.11
N CYS A 24 30.71 -8.30 -22.08
CA CYS A 24 29.55 -9.12 -21.74
C CYS A 24 29.21 -8.73 -20.29
N LEU A 25 28.16 -7.86 -20.11
CA LEU A 25 27.73 -7.49 -18.77
C LEU A 25 27.41 -8.77 -18.02
N ARG A 26 27.93 -8.91 -16.80
CA ARG A 26 27.51 -9.98 -15.87
C ARG A 26 25.98 -9.99 -15.83
N THR A 27 25.40 -11.17 -15.98
CA THR A 27 23.95 -11.36 -15.87
C THR A 27 23.70 -12.31 -14.72
N ASP A 28 22.98 -11.82 -13.72
CA ASP A 28 22.44 -12.61 -12.63
C ASP A 28 21.01 -13.02 -13.00
N GLU A 29 20.51 -14.12 -12.45
CA GLU A 29 19.15 -14.60 -12.66
C GLU A 29 18.43 -14.76 -11.32
N THR A 30 17.14 -14.48 -11.31
CA THR A 30 16.22 -14.72 -10.19
C THR A 30 14.84 -15.06 -10.74
N GLU A 31 13.95 -15.59 -9.92
CA GLU A 31 12.55 -15.79 -10.32
C GLU A 31 11.77 -14.47 -10.26
N ILE A 32 11.98 -13.68 -9.20
CA ILE A 32 11.30 -12.39 -9.02
C ILE A 32 12.33 -11.28 -8.88
N LEU A 33 12.20 -10.25 -9.73
CA LEU A 33 12.94 -8.99 -9.61
C LEU A 33 12.00 -7.89 -9.13
N ILE A 34 12.37 -7.22 -8.06
CA ILE A 34 11.66 -6.05 -7.53
C ILE A 34 12.56 -4.85 -7.72
N ILE A 35 12.06 -3.82 -8.39
CA ILE A 35 12.78 -2.54 -8.56
C ILE A 35 12.09 -1.48 -7.71
N GLY A 36 12.82 -0.96 -6.72
CA GLY A 36 12.32 -0.12 -5.64
C GLY A 36 12.06 -0.92 -4.37
N GLY A 37 12.86 -0.68 -3.34
CA GLY A 37 12.73 -1.27 -1.99
C GLY A 37 11.82 -0.43 -1.09
N GLY A 38 10.84 0.26 -1.66
CA GLY A 38 9.82 1.04 -0.93
C GLY A 38 8.98 0.20 0.02
N ALA A 39 7.93 0.79 0.59
CA ALA A 39 7.04 0.09 1.52
C ALA A 39 6.41 -1.15 0.90
N SER A 40 5.99 -1.06 -0.37
CA SER A 40 5.48 -2.21 -1.11
C SER A 40 6.57 -3.18 -1.54
N GLY A 41 7.70 -2.68 -2.05
CA GLY A 41 8.76 -3.52 -2.58
C GLY A 41 9.38 -4.43 -1.53
N ILE A 42 9.68 -3.91 -0.33
CA ILE A 42 10.20 -4.72 0.77
C ILE A 42 9.18 -5.75 1.25
N SER A 43 7.89 -5.36 1.34
CA SER A 43 6.81 -6.27 1.73
C SER A 43 6.61 -7.39 0.70
N ALA A 44 6.69 -7.07 -0.59
CA ALA A 44 6.61 -8.06 -1.67
C ALA A 44 7.77 -9.07 -1.61
N GLY A 45 8.99 -8.58 -1.40
CA GLY A 45 10.17 -9.44 -1.28
C GLY A 45 10.10 -10.39 -0.10
N ILE A 46 9.70 -9.88 1.08
CA ILE A 46 9.51 -10.70 2.28
C ILE A 46 8.44 -11.78 2.04
N GLN A 47 7.29 -11.42 1.48
CA GLN A 47 6.21 -12.39 1.23
C GLN A 47 6.64 -13.48 0.24
N ALA A 48 7.21 -13.11 -0.88
CA ALA A 48 7.60 -14.06 -1.92
C ALA A 48 8.70 -15.01 -1.44
N SER A 49 9.72 -14.49 -0.77
CA SER A 49 10.82 -15.29 -0.22
C SER A 49 10.36 -16.28 0.86
N ARG A 50 9.38 -15.91 1.70
CA ARG A 50 8.76 -16.81 2.68
C ARG A 50 7.97 -17.95 2.04
N MET A 51 7.54 -17.76 0.79
CA MET A 51 6.94 -18.83 -0.03
C MET A 51 7.97 -19.71 -0.74
N GLY A 52 9.27 -19.49 -0.48
CA GLY A 52 10.38 -20.29 -1.01
C GLY A 52 10.86 -19.89 -2.40
N VAL A 53 10.44 -18.71 -2.90
CA VAL A 53 10.82 -18.22 -4.23
C VAL A 53 11.99 -17.24 -4.11
N PRO A 54 13.07 -17.39 -4.93
CA PRO A 54 14.19 -16.46 -4.96
C PRO A 54 13.81 -15.08 -5.46
N VAL A 55 14.19 -14.05 -4.70
CA VAL A 55 13.88 -12.65 -4.96
C VAL A 55 15.13 -11.79 -4.89
N ILE A 56 15.29 -10.89 -5.85
CA ILE A 56 16.24 -9.78 -5.76
C ILE A 56 15.47 -8.47 -5.73
N ILE A 57 15.67 -7.67 -4.67
CA ILE A 57 15.23 -6.27 -4.58
C ILE A 57 16.42 -5.39 -4.98
N VAL A 58 16.17 -4.42 -5.87
CA VAL A 58 17.17 -3.39 -6.20
C VAL A 58 16.62 -2.03 -5.76
N GLU A 59 17.36 -1.35 -4.88
CA GLU A 59 16.99 -0.08 -4.28
C GLU A 59 18.06 0.99 -4.57
N GLU A 60 17.61 2.19 -4.94
CA GLU A 60 18.51 3.29 -5.30
C GLU A 60 19.15 3.96 -4.07
N THR A 61 18.51 3.88 -2.92
CA THR A 61 18.96 4.48 -1.67
C THR A 61 19.70 3.48 -0.77
N PRO A 62 20.43 3.94 0.26
CA PRO A 62 21.04 3.04 1.24
C PRO A 62 20.02 2.36 2.17
N TRP A 63 18.76 2.81 2.20
CA TRP A 63 17.70 2.32 3.06
C TRP A 63 16.60 1.60 2.28
N VAL A 64 15.77 0.82 2.98
CA VAL A 64 14.52 0.25 2.48
C VAL A 64 13.33 0.79 3.27
N GLY A 65 12.13 0.69 2.74
CA GLY A 65 10.88 1.10 3.38
C GLY A 65 10.26 2.38 2.80
N GLY A 66 10.95 3.02 1.84
CA GLY A 66 10.38 4.12 1.04
C GLY A 66 9.79 5.26 1.87
N MET A 67 8.50 5.50 1.71
CA MET A 67 7.80 6.59 2.42
C MET A 67 7.90 6.49 3.94
N LEU A 68 7.94 5.28 4.52
CA LEU A 68 8.01 5.05 5.97
C LEU A 68 9.35 5.48 6.58
N THR A 69 10.42 5.36 5.81
CA THR A 69 11.81 5.47 6.27
C THR A 69 12.60 6.49 5.48
N CYS A 70 12.83 6.24 4.19
CA CYS A 70 13.65 7.09 3.32
C CYS A 70 13.07 8.50 3.16
N ALA A 71 11.76 8.62 3.01
CA ALA A 71 11.04 9.89 2.93
C ALA A 71 10.61 10.43 4.32
N GLY A 72 10.80 9.67 5.40
CA GLY A 72 10.63 10.13 6.76
C GLY A 72 9.19 10.24 7.29
N VAL A 73 8.18 9.68 6.59
CA VAL A 73 6.77 9.73 7.05
C VAL A 73 6.53 8.60 8.06
N SER A 74 6.97 8.82 9.28
CA SER A 74 7.07 7.82 10.34
C SER A 74 5.95 7.90 11.38
N CYS A 75 4.88 8.62 11.09
CA CYS A 75 3.61 8.57 11.79
C CYS A 75 2.61 7.88 10.88
N ILE A 76 2.12 6.69 11.27
CA ILE A 76 1.30 5.84 10.40
C ILE A 76 -0.15 6.27 10.45
N ASP A 77 -0.75 6.46 9.27
CA ASP A 77 -2.15 6.82 9.10
C ASP A 77 -3.02 5.57 8.90
N GLY A 78 -3.96 5.36 9.82
CA GLY A 78 -4.96 4.29 9.73
C GLY A 78 -4.49 2.90 10.16
N ASN A 79 -5.37 1.95 10.00
CA ASN A 79 -5.25 0.49 10.21
C ASN A 79 -4.73 0.04 11.60
N TYR A 80 -4.74 0.89 12.61
CA TYR A 80 -4.24 0.49 13.93
C TYR A 80 -5.09 -0.61 14.60
N ARG A 81 -6.35 -0.81 14.16
CA ARG A 81 -7.23 -1.92 14.57
C ARG A 81 -7.18 -3.11 13.61
N MET A 82 -6.69 -2.92 12.37
CA MET A 82 -6.58 -3.95 11.35
C MET A 82 -5.11 -4.26 11.02
N ARG A 83 -4.28 -4.36 12.04
CA ARG A 83 -2.87 -4.74 11.90
C ARG A 83 -2.78 -6.21 11.53
N SER A 84 -2.18 -6.52 10.39
CA SER A 84 -2.15 -7.88 9.86
C SER A 84 -0.98 -8.12 8.91
N GLY A 85 -0.64 -9.37 8.69
CA GLY A 85 0.42 -9.75 7.79
C GLY A 85 1.75 -9.04 8.10
N ILE A 86 2.49 -8.67 7.07
CA ILE A 86 3.78 -7.97 7.19
C ILE A 86 3.63 -6.60 7.87
N PHE A 87 2.55 -5.87 7.60
CA PHE A 87 2.27 -4.61 8.30
C PHE A 87 2.08 -4.81 9.80
N GLY A 88 1.34 -5.86 10.20
CA GLY A 88 1.17 -6.23 11.60
C GLY A 88 2.50 -6.58 12.27
N GLU A 89 3.31 -7.42 11.62
CA GLU A 89 4.64 -7.81 12.11
C GLU A 89 5.60 -6.62 12.24
N PHE A 90 5.59 -5.71 11.26
CA PHE A 90 6.37 -4.48 11.31
C PHE A 90 6.02 -3.62 12.52
N THR A 91 4.73 -3.38 12.74
CA THR A 91 4.27 -2.55 13.87
C THR A 91 4.45 -3.22 15.22
N ASP A 92 4.31 -4.56 15.32
CA ASP A 92 4.61 -5.33 16.52
C ASP A 92 6.12 -5.29 16.85
N SER A 93 6.97 -5.34 15.81
CA SER A 93 8.42 -5.23 15.95
C SER A 93 8.84 -3.84 16.43
N LEU A 94 8.20 -2.77 15.91
CA LEU A 94 8.39 -1.40 16.41
C LEU A 94 7.98 -1.30 17.88
N ALA A 95 6.80 -1.81 18.25
CA ALA A 95 6.35 -1.81 19.64
C ALA A 95 7.33 -2.55 20.56
N SER A 96 7.85 -3.69 20.13
CA SER A 96 8.88 -4.43 20.88
C SER A 96 10.16 -3.62 21.03
N ARG A 97 10.61 -2.93 19.96
CA ARG A 97 11.83 -2.12 19.96
C ARG A 97 11.78 -0.96 20.96
N TYR A 98 10.59 -0.36 21.14
CA TYR A 98 10.38 0.78 22.05
C TYR A 98 9.84 0.36 23.44
N GLY A 99 9.70 -0.92 23.72
CA GLY A 99 9.26 -1.43 25.02
C GLY A 99 7.74 -1.49 25.20
N GLY A 100 6.98 -1.44 24.13
CA GLY A 100 5.53 -1.65 24.13
C GLY A 100 4.74 -0.62 23.30
N TRP A 101 3.48 -0.92 23.10
CA TRP A 101 2.55 -0.12 22.28
C TRP A 101 2.35 1.31 22.78
N GLU A 102 2.39 1.54 24.10
CA GLU A 102 2.22 2.88 24.67
C GLU A 102 3.38 3.82 24.30
N ALA A 103 4.58 3.28 24.09
CA ALA A 103 5.74 4.06 23.69
C ALA A 103 5.66 4.60 22.24
N LEU A 104 4.75 4.06 21.42
CA LEU A 104 4.49 4.53 20.05
C LEU A 104 3.46 5.66 19.98
N LYS A 105 2.69 5.92 21.06
CA LYS A 105 1.62 6.92 21.11
C LYS A 105 2.18 8.28 21.55
N THR A 106 3.13 8.81 20.82
CA THR A 106 3.85 10.02 21.21
C THR A 106 3.32 11.29 20.56
N GLY A 107 2.87 11.23 19.30
CA GLY A 107 2.18 12.30 18.58
C GLY A 107 0.67 12.14 18.63
N TRP A 108 -0.08 13.22 18.33
CA TRP A 108 -1.54 13.14 18.32
C TRP A 108 -2.14 12.80 16.96
N VAL A 109 -1.36 12.92 15.87
CA VAL A 109 -1.83 12.60 14.50
C VAL A 109 -1.95 11.10 14.28
N SER A 110 -1.15 10.30 14.98
CA SER A 110 -1.12 8.85 14.82
C SER A 110 -0.99 8.12 16.15
N ARG A 111 -1.43 6.87 16.19
CA ARG A 111 -1.21 5.95 17.32
C ARG A 111 0.09 5.15 17.18
N ILE A 112 0.76 5.24 16.04
CA ILE A 112 1.99 4.50 15.73
C ILE A 112 2.99 5.49 15.17
N ASN A 113 3.83 6.03 16.05
CA ASN A 113 4.88 6.98 15.72
C ASN A 113 6.23 6.34 16.03
N PHE A 114 7.20 6.49 15.15
CA PHE A 114 8.52 5.90 15.29
C PHE A 114 9.59 6.77 14.62
N GLU A 115 10.84 6.47 14.87
CA GLU A 115 11.98 7.14 14.23
C GLU A 115 12.27 6.44 12.88
N PRO A 116 12.40 7.16 11.75
CA PRO A 116 12.65 6.58 10.43
C PRO A 116 13.79 5.56 10.38
N HIS A 117 14.93 5.83 11.06
CA HIS A 117 16.07 4.90 11.11
C HIS A 117 15.70 3.58 11.82
N VAL A 118 14.89 3.63 12.89
CA VAL A 118 14.40 2.42 13.58
C VAL A 118 13.46 1.61 12.68
N GLY A 119 12.57 2.30 11.94
CA GLY A 119 11.72 1.64 10.94
C GLY A 119 12.54 0.90 9.88
N GLN A 120 13.60 1.53 9.38
CA GLN A 120 14.53 0.93 8.42
C GLN A 120 15.26 -0.29 9.01
N GLU A 121 15.74 -0.20 10.25
CA GLU A 121 16.37 -1.34 10.93
C GLU A 121 15.41 -2.52 11.07
N VAL A 122 14.16 -2.26 11.48
CA VAL A 122 13.13 -3.29 11.62
C VAL A 122 12.86 -3.98 10.29
N LEU A 123 12.63 -3.23 9.20
CA LEU A 123 12.38 -3.81 7.88
C LEU A 123 13.58 -4.60 7.36
N THR A 124 14.80 -4.13 7.60
CA THR A 124 16.04 -4.84 7.25
C THR A 124 16.15 -6.16 8.01
N ASN A 125 15.84 -6.17 9.30
CA ASN A 125 15.87 -7.39 10.12
C ASN A 125 14.78 -8.39 9.70
N MET A 126 13.58 -7.91 9.38
CA MET A 126 12.52 -8.77 8.83
C MET A 126 12.94 -9.42 7.50
N ALA A 127 13.60 -8.66 6.63
CA ALA A 127 14.14 -9.18 5.37
C ALA A 127 15.28 -10.18 5.60
N ALA A 128 16.19 -9.89 6.52
CA ALA A 128 17.28 -10.83 6.88
C ALA A 128 16.75 -12.17 7.42
N GLY A 129 15.60 -12.16 8.10
CA GLY A 129 14.91 -13.36 8.54
C GLY A 129 14.40 -14.28 7.42
N CYS A 130 14.41 -13.81 6.16
CA CYS A 130 14.02 -14.62 4.99
C CYS A 130 15.17 -15.51 4.45
N GLY A 131 16.38 -15.38 4.98
CA GLY A 131 17.56 -16.16 4.55
C GLY A 131 17.95 -15.90 3.10
N ASP A 132 18.49 -16.93 2.43
CA ASP A 132 19.09 -16.83 1.09
C ASP A 132 18.07 -16.59 -0.04
N ASN A 133 16.77 -16.69 0.24
CA ASN A 133 15.73 -16.44 -0.77
C ASN A 133 15.49 -14.95 -1.02
N LEU A 134 16.05 -14.04 -0.22
CA LEU A 134 15.90 -12.61 -0.40
C LEU A 134 17.24 -11.88 -0.41
N GLU A 135 17.64 -11.39 -1.58
CA GLU A 135 18.78 -10.50 -1.74
C GLU A 135 18.33 -9.05 -1.91
N ILE A 136 18.94 -8.10 -1.20
CA ILE A 136 18.69 -6.66 -1.36
C ILE A 136 19.96 -5.97 -1.82
N ARG A 137 19.91 -5.34 -3.00
CA ARG A 137 21.00 -4.54 -3.60
C ARG A 137 20.67 -3.06 -3.48
N ARG A 138 21.27 -2.42 -2.50
CA ARG A 138 21.09 -0.98 -2.22
C ARG A 138 22.03 -0.13 -3.05
N GLU A 139 21.81 1.19 -3.04
CA GLU A 139 22.66 2.20 -3.71
C GLU A 139 22.88 1.86 -5.19
N THR A 140 21.83 1.30 -5.80
CA THR A 140 21.90 0.73 -7.14
C THR A 140 20.78 1.24 -8.03
N ARG A 141 21.17 2.01 -9.04
CA ARG A 141 20.23 2.63 -9.96
C ARG A 141 19.89 1.74 -11.14
N MET A 142 18.62 1.62 -11.47
CA MET A 142 18.16 1.06 -12.74
C MET A 142 18.48 2.03 -13.90
N LEU A 143 18.98 1.50 -15.01
CA LEU A 143 19.29 2.23 -16.22
C LEU A 143 18.32 1.94 -17.36
N LYS A 144 17.84 0.70 -17.46
CA LYS A 144 16.95 0.23 -18.51
C LYS A 144 16.29 -1.07 -18.09
N VAL A 145 15.03 -1.25 -18.49
CA VAL A 145 14.31 -2.53 -18.40
C VAL A 145 13.69 -2.88 -19.75
N TYR A 146 13.61 -4.17 -20.10
CA TYR A 146 13.05 -4.64 -21.35
C TYR A 146 12.76 -6.14 -21.31
N ARG A 147 11.93 -6.61 -22.25
CA ARG A 147 11.68 -8.06 -22.45
C ARG A 147 12.75 -8.69 -23.33
N LYS A 148 13.18 -9.92 -22.96
CA LYS A 148 14.03 -10.76 -23.79
C LYS A 148 13.49 -12.20 -23.72
N GLY A 149 12.76 -12.60 -24.75
CA GLY A 149 11.97 -13.83 -24.70
C GLY A 149 10.91 -13.73 -23.60
N GLU A 150 10.81 -14.75 -22.77
CA GLU A 150 9.84 -14.80 -21.68
C GLU A 150 10.30 -14.03 -20.42
N LYS A 151 11.58 -13.62 -20.35
CA LYS A 151 12.13 -12.96 -19.16
C LYS A 151 12.12 -11.44 -19.26
N TRP A 152 11.94 -10.78 -18.14
CA TRP A 152 12.29 -9.39 -17.91
C TRP A 152 13.79 -9.26 -17.69
N VAL A 153 14.43 -8.28 -18.31
CA VAL A 153 15.86 -8.00 -18.14
C VAL A 153 16.04 -6.54 -17.77
N ALA A 154 16.66 -6.28 -16.64
CA ALA A 154 16.99 -4.93 -16.23
C ALA A 154 18.51 -4.73 -16.12
N ILE A 155 18.99 -3.53 -16.48
CA ILE A 155 20.38 -3.11 -16.41
C ILE A 155 20.53 -2.14 -15.25
N PHE A 156 21.51 -2.42 -14.41
CA PHE A 156 21.77 -1.66 -13.20
C PHE A 156 23.16 -1.06 -13.18
N LYS A 157 23.30 0.02 -12.42
CA LYS A 157 24.57 0.65 -12.08
C LYS A 157 24.58 0.96 -10.58
N PRO A 158 25.36 0.22 -9.78
CA PRO A 158 25.63 0.59 -8.40
C PRO A 158 26.45 1.89 -8.35
N GLU A 159 26.43 2.58 -7.22
CA GLU A 159 27.28 3.76 -6.99
C GLU A 159 28.76 3.36 -7.15
N ASP A 160 29.14 2.28 -6.50
CA ASP A 160 30.46 1.69 -6.60
C ASP A 160 30.42 0.43 -7.48
N GLY A 161 31.07 0.47 -8.64
CA GLY A 161 31.19 -0.71 -9.48
C GLY A 161 30.74 -0.55 -10.93
N GLY A 162 30.84 -1.66 -11.66
CA GLY A 162 30.46 -1.77 -13.06
C GLY A 162 28.97 -2.06 -13.25
N LYS A 163 28.45 -1.78 -14.44
CA LYS A 163 27.08 -2.15 -14.81
C LYS A 163 26.92 -3.67 -14.84
N TYR A 164 25.73 -4.15 -14.46
CA TYR A 164 25.35 -5.55 -14.55
C TYR A 164 23.88 -5.69 -14.98
N ARG A 165 23.43 -6.90 -15.24
CA ARG A 165 22.04 -7.21 -15.58
C ARG A 165 21.46 -8.20 -14.59
N ILE A 166 20.13 -8.12 -14.44
CA ILE A 166 19.35 -9.19 -13.82
C ILE A 166 18.27 -9.61 -14.80
N ALA A 167 18.10 -10.92 -14.97
CA ALA A 167 16.99 -11.52 -15.71
C ALA A 167 16.04 -12.21 -14.74
N ALA A 168 14.72 -11.99 -14.89
CA ALA A 168 13.72 -12.54 -14.02
C ALA A 168 12.47 -12.99 -14.77
N ASP A 169 11.72 -13.92 -14.19
CA ASP A 169 10.46 -14.42 -14.75
C ASP A 169 9.29 -13.45 -14.45
N VAL A 170 9.30 -12.85 -13.26
CA VAL A 170 8.33 -11.84 -12.84
C VAL A 170 9.04 -10.55 -12.41
N LEU A 171 8.51 -9.41 -12.84
CA LEU A 171 8.96 -8.07 -12.46
C LEU A 171 7.91 -7.39 -11.59
N ILE A 172 8.34 -6.78 -10.47
CA ILE A 172 7.50 -5.93 -9.63
C ILE A 172 8.04 -4.50 -9.65
N ASP A 173 7.19 -3.54 -10.03
CA ASP A 173 7.46 -2.11 -9.88
C ASP A 173 7.09 -1.68 -8.45
N GLY A 174 8.11 -1.46 -7.62
CA GLY A 174 8.01 -0.89 -6.27
C GLY A 174 8.57 0.53 -6.19
N THR A 175 8.71 1.23 -7.33
CA THR A 175 9.23 2.59 -7.37
C THR A 175 8.19 3.61 -6.91
N GLU A 176 8.64 4.71 -6.30
CA GLU A 176 7.78 5.77 -5.74
C GLU A 176 6.85 6.42 -6.78
N LEU A 177 7.26 6.48 -8.04
CA LEU A 177 6.56 7.20 -9.10
C LEU A 177 6.11 6.32 -10.29
N GLY A 178 6.19 4.99 -10.18
CA GLY A 178 5.85 4.07 -11.27
C GLY A 178 6.79 4.21 -12.47
N ASP A 179 8.06 4.47 -12.21
CA ASP A 179 9.03 4.70 -13.28
C ASP A 179 9.29 3.43 -14.11
N ILE A 180 9.14 2.23 -13.51
CA ILE A 180 9.30 0.96 -14.23
C ILE A 180 8.08 0.68 -15.11
N ALA A 181 6.87 0.92 -14.62
CA ALA A 181 5.65 0.79 -15.42
C ALA A 181 5.74 1.66 -16.69
N LYS A 182 6.20 2.91 -16.55
CA LYS A 182 6.45 3.81 -17.70
C LYS A 182 7.49 3.22 -18.67
N GLU A 183 8.65 2.79 -18.18
CA GLU A 183 9.72 2.21 -19.01
C GLU A 183 9.28 0.92 -19.73
N CYS A 184 8.36 0.17 -19.14
CA CYS A 184 7.75 -1.03 -19.73
C CYS A 184 6.62 -0.70 -20.72
N GLY A 185 6.22 0.57 -20.89
CA GLY A 185 5.17 0.97 -21.81
C GLY A 185 3.74 0.77 -21.26
N VAL A 186 3.56 0.64 -19.95
CA VAL A 186 2.24 0.55 -19.34
C VAL A 186 1.50 1.88 -19.52
N GLU A 187 0.24 1.80 -19.91
CA GLU A 187 -0.65 2.97 -19.92
C GLU A 187 -0.94 3.45 -18.49
N TYR A 188 -0.93 4.77 -18.28
CA TYR A 188 -1.18 5.37 -16.98
C TYR A 188 -1.87 6.73 -17.07
N ARG A 189 -2.36 7.20 -15.94
CA ARG A 189 -2.98 8.51 -15.75
C ARG A 189 -2.17 9.34 -14.76
N ILE A 190 -2.25 10.67 -14.90
CA ILE A 190 -1.69 11.67 -13.98
C ILE A 190 -2.73 12.77 -13.82
N GLY A 191 -2.82 13.37 -12.63
CA GLY A 191 -3.81 14.40 -12.33
C GLY A 191 -5.22 13.83 -12.12
N MET A 192 -6.22 14.69 -12.10
CA MET A 192 -7.60 14.31 -11.81
C MET A 192 -8.33 13.93 -13.10
N GLU A 193 -9.02 12.80 -13.08
CA GLU A 193 -9.95 12.40 -14.13
C GLU A 193 -11.22 13.28 -14.10
N ALA A 194 -11.88 13.42 -15.25
CA ALA A 194 -13.20 14.04 -15.29
C ALA A 194 -14.28 13.11 -14.72
N SER A 195 -15.35 13.68 -14.18
CA SER A 195 -16.52 12.93 -13.70
C SER A 195 -17.14 12.04 -14.77
N SER A 196 -17.11 12.47 -16.04
CA SER A 196 -17.54 11.66 -17.19
C SER A 196 -16.69 10.40 -17.42
N ASP A 197 -15.44 10.37 -16.94
CA ASP A 197 -14.51 9.27 -17.18
C ASP A 197 -14.58 8.22 -16.05
N THR A 198 -14.91 8.65 -14.85
CA THR A 198 -14.91 7.78 -13.65
C THR A 198 -16.31 7.46 -13.12
N GLY A 199 -17.31 8.29 -13.43
CA GLY A 199 -18.64 8.25 -12.83
C GLY A 199 -18.73 8.92 -11.45
N GLU A 200 -17.61 9.27 -10.84
CA GLU A 200 -17.56 9.90 -9.51
C GLU A 200 -18.13 11.31 -9.55
N SER A 201 -19.23 11.54 -8.83
CA SER A 201 -19.99 12.82 -8.86
C SER A 201 -19.20 14.02 -8.32
N ILE A 202 -18.18 13.78 -7.50
CA ILE A 202 -17.32 14.81 -6.91
C ILE A 202 -16.06 15.08 -7.73
N ALA A 203 -15.79 14.28 -8.78
CA ALA A 203 -14.69 14.55 -9.69
C ALA A 203 -14.95 15.85 -10.50
N PRO A 204 -13.90 16.53 -10.96
CA PRO A 204 -14.06 17.76 -11.75
C PRO A 204 -14.80 17.48 -13.07
N ASP A 205 -15.48 18.49 -13.61
CA ASP A 205 -16.16 18.39 -14.92
C ASP A 205 -15.20 18.08 -16.08
N LYS A 206 -13.94 18.47 -15.92
CA LYS A 206 -12.87 18.25 -16.92
C LYS A 206 -11.63 17.72 -16.24
N ALA A 207 -11.00 16.73 -16.87
CA ALA A 207 -9.70 16.25 -16.45
C ALA A 207 -8.64 17.37 -16.42
N ASN A 208 -7.70 17.28 -15.49
CA ASN A 208 -6.59 18.20 -15.32
C ASN A 208 -5.31 17.45 -14.97
N ASP A 209 -4.18 18.15 -14.88
CA ASP A 209 -2.86 17.59 -14.54
C ASP A 209 -2.42 17.91 -13.11
N VAL A 210 -3.35 18.32 -12.26
CA VAL A 210 -3.08 18.65 -10.86
C VAL A 210 -2.82 17.38 -10.07
N ILE A 211 -1.68 17.36 -9.37
CA ILE A 211 -1.31 16.33 -8.41
C ILE A 211 -1.24 16.91 -7.01
N GLN A 212 -1.13 16.06 -6.01
CA GLN A 212 -0.96 16.50 -4.63
C GLN A 212 0.42 17.12 -4.38
N ASP A 213 0.48 18.04 -3.41
CA ASP A 213 1.72 18.63 -2.92
C ASP A 213 2.70 17.54 -2.45
N LEU A 214 3.98 17.71 -2.70
CA LEU A 214 5.02 16.90 -2.09
C LEU A 214 5.62 17.59 -0.85
N THR A 215 6.28 16.82 0.01
CA THR A 215 6.96 17.36 1.19
C THR A 215 8.36 16.79 1.32
N TYR A 216 9.35 17.65 1.49
CA TYR A 216 10.66 17.17 1.97
C TYR A 216 10.63 17.11 3.49
N VAL A 217 10.56 15.91 4.06
CA VAL A 217 10.40 15.70 5.49
C VAL A 217 11.68 16.01 6.23
N ALA A 218 11.55 16.64 7.39
CA ALA A 218 12.61 16.79 8.39
C ALA A 218 12.19 16.11 9.69
N ILE A 219 13.16 15.54 10.39
CA ILE A 219 13.00 15.15 11.79
C ILE A 219 13.75 16.18 12.64
N LEU A 220 13.03 16.88 13.50
CA LEU A 220 13.64 17.77 14.49
C LEU A 220 13.87 17.00 15.80
N LYS A 221 14.88 17.42 16.53
CA LYS A 221 15.26 16.92 17.85
C LYS A 221 15.31 18.06 18.84
N ASP A 222 14.84 17.82 20.05
CA ASP A 222 15.00 18.76 21.16
C ASP A 222 16.39 18.62 21.78
N TYR A 223 17.20 19.64 21.63
CA TYR A 223 18.58 19.71 22.17
C TYR A 223 18.63 20.29 23.58
N GLY A 224 17.48 20.54 24.20
CA GLY A 224 17.37 21.09 25.57
C GLY A 224 17.11 22.59 25.60
N ALA A 225 16.52 23.05 26.70
CA ALA A 225 15.98 24.41 26.83
C ALA A 225 17.00 25.55 26.59
N ASP A 226 18.28 25.32 26.85
CA ASP A 226 19.34 26.32 26.70
C ASP A 226 20.05 26.25 25.32
N ALA A 227 19.65 25.31 24.46
CA ALA A 227 20.27 25.17 23.15
C ALA A 227 19.75 26.23 22.16
N ASP A 228 20.62 26.73 21.32
CA ASP A 228 20.26 27.54 20.14
C ASP A 228 20.70 26.78 18.87
N MET A 229 19.77 26.12 18.24
CA MET A 229 19.95 25.33 17.03
C MET A 229 19.46 26.07 15.79
N THR A 230 19.31 27.41 15.90
CA THR A 230 18.79 28.24 14.81
C THR A 230 19.65 28.09 13.56
N LEU A 231 19.02 27.70 12.46
CA LEU A 231 19.68 27.61 11.16
C LEU A 231 20.13 28.99 10.67
N ASP A 232 21.11 29.02 9.77
CA ASP A 232 21.38 30.21 8.98
C ASP A 232 20.12 30.60 8.20
N LYS A 233 19.81 31.90 8.14
CA LYS A 233 18.63 32.40 7.43
C LYS A 233 18.66 31.95 5.96
N PRO A 234 17.68 31.15 5.50
CA PRO A 234 17.66 30.70 4.12
C PRO A 234 17.51 31.86 3.14
N GLU A 235 18.13 31.74 1.96
CA GLU A 235 18.00 32.73 0.90
C GLU A 235 16.54 32.84 0.43
N GLY A 236 16.02 34.05 0.33
CA GLY A 236 14.63 34.32 -0.06
C GLY A 236 13.59 33.91 1.00
N TYR A 237 14.01 33.75 2.25
CA TYR A 237 13.09 33.47 3.36
C TYR A 237 12.00 34.55 3.50
N ASP A 238 10.76 34.09 3.45
CA ASP A 238 9.56 34.91 3.66
C ASP A 238 8.69 34.28 4.78
N PRO A 239 8.59 34.93 5.95
CA PRO A 239 7.77 34.42 7.06
C PRO A 239 6.28 34.37 6.74
N GLU A 240 5.78 35.25 5.85
CA GLU A 240 4.38 35.28 5.47
C GLU A 240 3.91 33.97 4.82
N MET A 241 4.82 33.25 4.17
CA MET A 241 4.55 31.92 3.59
C MET A 241 4.04 30.91 4.64
N PHE A 242 4.43 31.09 5.90
CA PHE A 242 4.14 30.18 7.01
C PHE A 242 3.28 30.81 8.11
N ALA A 243 2.93 32.07 8.01
CA ALA A 243 2.25 32.85 9.06
C ALA A 243 0.93 32.23 9.56
N ASN A 244 0.30 31.39 8.74
CA ASN A 244 -0.94 30.72 9.09
C ASN A 244 -0.78 29.26 9.55
N CYS A 245 0.44 28.73 9.68
CA CYS A 245 0.64 27.33 10.10
C CYS A 245 0.34 27.10 11.59
N ALA A 246 0.51 28.16 12.41
CA ALA A 246 0.17 28.13 13.84
C ALA A 246 -0.31 29.51 14.30
N LYS A 247 -1.32 29.54 15.16
CA LYS A 247 -1.85 30.76 15.76
C LYS A 247 -2.11 30.55 17.25
N ASN A 248 -1.94 31.61 18.04
CA ASN A 248 -2.15 31.56 19.50
C ASN A 248 -3.61 31.34 19.94
N ALA A 249 -4.56 31.20 19.00
CA ALA A 249 -5.96 30.89 19.28
C ALA A 249 -6.23 29.41 18.97
N ARG A 250 -6.70 28.64 19.95
CA ARG A 250 -7.15 27.26 19.76
C ARG A 250 -8.25 27.22 18.69
N SER A 251 -8.13 26.29 17.76
CA SER A 251 -9.16 25.96 16.75
C SER A 251 -9.60 27.09 15.82
N THR A 252 -8.68 27.91 15.31
CA THR A 252 -8.96 28.74 14.13
C THR A 252 -9.05 27.82 12.91
N VAL A 253 -10.17 27.89 12.17
CA VAL A 253 -10.32 27.18 10.90
C VAL A 253 -9.71 28.05 9.79
N ALA A 254 -8.80 27.47 9.00
CA ALA A 254 -8.21 28.12 7.83
C ALA A 254 -9.26 28.24 6.69
N GLU A 255 -8.95 29.05 5.65
CA GLU A 255 -9.73 29.06 4.41
C GLU A 255 -9.82 27.68 3.74
N THR A 256 -8.86 26.79 4.02
CA THR A 256 -8.81 25.41 3.57
C THR A 256 -9.77 24.47 4.29
N GLY A 257 -10.52 24.93 5.28
CA GLY A 257 -11.31 24.08 6.16
C GLY A 257 -10.53 23.39 7.28
N GLN A 258 -9.20 23.39 7.21
CA GLN A 258 -8.34 22.75 8.21
C GLN A 258 -8.23 23.58 9.50
N THR A 259 -8.08 22.89 10.62
CA THR A 259 -7.83 23.54 11.91
C THR A 259 -6.40 24.06 11.98
N ILE A 260 -6.26 25.35 12.35
CA ILE A 260 -4.96 25.94 12.68
C ILE A 260 -4.75 25.77 14.19
N TRP A 261 -3.70 25.09 14.56
CA TRP A 261 -3.37 24.78 15.95
C TRP A 261 -2.53 25.91 16.59
N ASP A 262 -2.45 25.94 17.91
CA ASP A 262 -1.42 26.72 18.59
C ASP A 262 -0.03 26.12 18.30
N PRO A 263 1.07 26.88 18.50
CA PRO A 263 2.42 26.41 18.16
C PRO A 263 2.81 25.07 18.81
N GLN A 264 2.39 24.84 20.07
CA GLN A 264 2.69 23.60 20.78
C GLN A 264 1.92 22.40 20.20
N MET A 265 0.65 22.59 19.90
CA MET A 265 -0.14 21.55 19.23
C MET A 265 0.39 21.29 17.83
N MET A 266 0.74 22.33 17.08
CA MET A 266 1.31 22.21 15.73
C MET A 266 2.58 21.37 15.75
N ILE A 267 3.54 21.61 16.64
CA ILE A 267 4.81 20.88 16.64
C ILE A 267 4.66 19.44 17.15
N THR A 268 3.72 19.18 18.05
CA THR A 268 3.54 17.86 18.66
C THR A 268 2.69 16.89 17.86
N TYR A 269 2.12 17.29 16.71
CA TYR A 269 1.32 16.39 15.90
C TYR A 269 2.10 15.13 15.50
N GLY A 270 3.31 15.29 15.02
CA GLY A 270 4.23 14.26 14.57
C GLY A 270 5.35 13.95 15.58
N ARG A 271 5.09 14.09 16.88
CA ARG A 271 6.07 13.71 17.88
C ARG A 271 6.35 12.23 17.82
N THR A 272 7.62 11.88 17.62
CA THR A 272 8.12 10.50 17.64
C THR A 272 8.78 10.19 18.98
N PRO A 273 9.13 8.94 19.29
CA PRO A 273 9.91 8.62 20.47
C PRO A 273 11.22 9.43 20.58
N ASN A 274 11.84 9.42 21.76
CA ASN A 274 13.13 10.03 22.05
C ASN A 274 13.20 11.57 21.83
N GLY A 275 12.05 12.27 21.98
CA GLY A 275 12.04 13.75 21.91
C GLY A 275 12.27 14.31 20.51
N LYS A 276 11.91 13.55 19.50
CA LYS A 276 11.98 13.97 18.10
C LYS A 276 10.61 14.33 17.54
N TYR A 277 10.58 15.06 16.44
CA TYR A 277 9.37 15.59 15.81
C TYR A 277 9.47 15.48 14.30
N MET A 278 8.55 14.74 13.68
CA MET A 278 8.42 14.67 12.23
C MET A 278 7.72 15.93 11.71
N ILE A 279 8.31 16.57 10.72
CA ILE A 279 7.77 17.77 10.07
C ILE A 279 7.44 17.41 8.62
N ASN A 280 6.16 17.18 8.31
CA ASN A 280 5.73 16.75 6.97
C ASN A 280 4.47 17.42 6.42
N TRP A 281 3.63 18.11 7.22
CA TRP A 281 2.38 18.62 6.69
C TRP A 281 1.69 19.78 7.40
N PRO A 282 2.14 20.45 8.43
CA PRO A 282 1.25 21.45 9.03
C PRO A 282 0.66 22.34 7.95
N THR A 283 -0.64 22.62 8.02
CA THR A 283 -1.29 23.54 7.07
C THR A 283 -0.47 24.81 6.96
N TYR A 284 -0.15 25.25 5.74
CA TYR A 284 0.82 26.31 5.46
C TYR A 284 2.27 26.04 5.94
N GLY A 285 2.62 24.79 6.22
CA GLY A 285 3.98 24.36 6.55
C GLY A 285 4.87 24.14 5.32
N ASN A 286 5.61 23.01 5.33
CA ASN A 286 6.64 22.72 4.34
C ASN A 286 6.18 21.97 3.08
N ASP A 287 4.89 21.86 2.85
CA ASP A 287 4.35 21.32 1.57
C ASP A 287 4.78 22.23 0.40
N TYR A 288 5.09 21.59 -0.73
CA TYR A 288 5.54 22.23 -1.96
C TYR A 288 4.84 21.62 -3.17
N TYR A 289 4.16 22.46 -3.97
CA TYR A 289 3.55 22.02 -5.22
C TYR A 289 4.57 21.98 -6.36
N VAL A 290 4.76 20.82 -6.92
CA VAL A 290 5.47 20.61 -8.17
C VAL A 290 5.09 19.26 -8.78
N ASN A 291 4.62 19.25 -10.02
CA ASN A 291 4.40 18.00 -10.75
C ASN A 291 5.74 17.44 -11.25
N SER A 292 6.38 16.61 -10.43
CA SER A 292 7.69 16.02 -10.72
C SER A 292 7.61 14.67 -11.45
N ILE A 293 6.39 14.16 -11.70
CA ILE A 293 6.18 12.78 -12.18
C ILE A 293 6.86 12.55 -13.54
N GLU A 294 6.67 13.47 -14.50
CA GLU A 294 7.24 13.36 -15.85
C GLU A 294 8.60 14.04 -16.01
N MET A 295 9.11 14.68 -14.97
CA MET A 295 10.40 15.35 -15.02
C MET A 295 11.55 14.35 -15.23
N SER A 296 12.55 14.78 -15.99
CA SER A 296 13.83 14.09 -16.05
C SER A 296 14.51 14.06 -14.67
N ARG A 297 15.45 13.14 -14.47
CA ARG A 297 16.23 13.06 -13.22
C ARG A 297 16.91 14.40 -12.85
N LYS A 298 17.39 15.14 -13.85
CA LYS A 298 18.02 16.45 -13.61
C LYS A 298 17.01 17.48 -13.11
N GLU A 299 15.84 17.51 -13.70
CA GLU A 299 14.74 18.41 -13.31
C GLU A 299 14.20 18.03 -11.93
N ARG A 300 13.96 16.74 -11.65
CA ARG A 300 13.58 16.25 -10.31
C ARG A 300 14.59 16.68 -9.26
N LYS A 301 15.90 16.54 -9.53
CA LYS A 301 16.95 16.98 -8.60
C LYS A 301 16.86 18.46 -8.27
N ALA A 302 16.59 19.32 -9.27
CA ALA A 302 16.43 20.76 -9.06
C ALA A 302 15.13 21.08 -8.27
N ALA A 303 14.01 20.41 -8.60
CA ALA A 303 12.75 20.56 -7.87
C ALA A 303 12.88 20.12 -6.39
N TYR A 304 13.56 19.01 -6.15
CA TYR A 304 13.79 18.51 -4.78
C TYR A 304 14.73 19.41 -3.97
N ALA A 305 15.74 20.00 -4.61
CA ALA A 305 16.57 21.03 -3.96
C ALA A 305 15.70 22.22 -3.52
N LYS A 306 14.76 22.67 -4.36
CA LYS A 306 13.82 23.74 -3.98
C LYS A 306 12.91 23.32 -2.83
N ALA A 307 12.39 22.10 -2.82
CA ALA A 307 11.58 21.57 -1.71
C ALA A 307 12.38 21.51 -0.40
N LYS A 308 13.67 21.15 -0.45
CA LYS A 308 14.57 21.20 0.73
C LYS A 308 14.71 22.61 1.28
N GLU A 309 14.88 23.61 0.43
CA GLU A 309 15.00 25.01 0.86
C GLU A 309 13.70 25.52 1.51
N ILE A 310 12.52 25.08 1.03
CA ILE A 310 11.23 25.38 1.67
C ILE A 310 11.16 24.75 3.05
N THR A 311 11.58 23.49 3.20
CA THR A 311 11.62 22.82 4.51
C THR A 311 12.57 23.51 5.47
N LYS A 312 13.78 23.90 5.02
CA LYS A 312 14.72 24.68 5.86
C LYS A 312 14.13 26.04 6.24
N SER A 313 13.44 26.72 5.33
CA SER A 313 12.73 27.97 5.62
C SER A 313 11.66 27.79 6.68
N PHE A 314 10.91 26.68 6.62
CA PHE A 314 9.91 26.37 7.63
C PHE A 314 10.54 26.04 9.00
N ILE A 315 11.66 25.31 9.03
CA ILE A 315 12.40 25.06 10.27
C ILE A 315 12.90 26.39 10.87
N TYR A 316 13.47 27.27 10.05
CA TYR A 316 13.89 28.59 10.47
C TYR A 316 12.73 29.41 11.04
N PHE A 317 11.54 29.35 10.41
CA PHE A 317 10.31 29.96 10.94
C PHE A 317 9.92 29.40 12.31
N ILE A 318 9.95 28.10 12.50
CA ILE A 318 9.69 27.44 13.80
C ILE A 318 10.65 27.96 14.87
N GLN A 319 11.92 28.10 14.52
CA GLN A 319 12.96 28.53 15.45
C GLN A 319 12.87 30.03 15.80
N THR A 320 12.59 30.89 14.82
CA THR A 320 12.62 32.35 15.00
C THR A 320 11.27 32.97 15.31
N GLU A 321 10.23 32.64 14.52
CA GLU A 321 8.91 33.25 14.68
C GLU A 321 8.08 32.56 15.78
N LEU A 322 8.21 31.23 15.92
CA LEU A 322 7.55 30.49 17.01
C LEU A 322 8.42 30.36 18.27
N GLY A 323 9.69 30.80 18.20
CA GLY A 323 10.59 30.86 19.35
C GLY A 323 11.16 29.54 19.83
N MET A 324 11.06 28.46 19.02
CA MET A 324 11.50 27.11 19.39
C MET A 324 12.96 26.85 18.97
N LYS A 325 13.89 27.68 19.42
CA LYS A 325 15.31 27.64 19.04
C LYS A 325 16.03 26.37 19.48
N ASN A 326 15.51 25.68 20.46
CA ASN A 326 16.05 24.41 20.96
C ASN A 326 15.78 23.23 20.02
N LEU A 327 14.88 23.39 19.04
CA LEU A 327 14.61 22.37 18.04
C LEU A 327 15.55 22.53 16.85
N GLY A 328 16.38 21.54 16.60
CA GLY A 328 17.28 21.46 15.45
C GLY A 328 17.02 20.24 14.59
N ILE A 329 17.56 20.21 13.37
CA ILE A 329 17.55 19.00 12.55
C ILE A 329 18.26 17.89 13.33
N ALA A 330 17.63 16.71 13.42
CA ALA A 330 18.20 15.58 14.12
C ALA A 330 19.49 15.10 13.42
N ASP A 331 20.58 15.04 14.16
CA ASP A 331 21.91 14.67 13.68
C ASP A 331 22.14 13.14 13.62
N ASP A 332 21.18 12.39 14.17
CA ASP A 332 21.22 10.94 14.33
C ASP A 332 20.09 10.22 13.57
N GLU A 333 19.47 10.88 12.58
CA GLU A 333 18.32 10.31 11.89
C GLU A 333 18.65 9.85 10.47
N PHE A 334 18.93 10.74 9.55
CA PHE A 334 19.15 10.38 8.15
C PHE A 334 20.64 10.35 7.78
N PRO A 335 21.09 9.39 6.95
CA PRO A 335 22.47 9.30 6.49
C PRO A 335 22.75 10.29 5.34
N THR A 336 22.30 11.53 5.47
CA THR A 336 22.44 12.59 4.48
C THR A 336 23.30 13.72 5.03
N GLY A 337 24.03 14.42 4.17
CA GLY A 337 24.92 15.49 4.62
C GLY A 337 24.21 16.72 5.20
N ASP A 338 22.90 16.86 4.96
CA ASP A 338 22.08 17.97 5.49
C ASP A 338 21.05 17.51 6.55
N GLY A 339 21.06 16.23 6.95
CA GLY A 339 20.18 15.66 7.96
C GLY A 339 18.70 15.58 7.55
N LEU A 340 18.37 15.91 6.30
CA LEU A 340 17.00 15.78 5.77
C LEU A 340 16.79 14.40 5.14
N ALA A 341 15.54 14.04 4.91
CA ALA A 341 15.14 12.77 4.29
C ALA A 341 15.91 12.49 2.98
N LEU A 342 16.03 11.20 2.61
CA LEU A 342 16.77 10.77 1.42
C LEU A 342 16.13 11.25 0.11
N PHE A 343 14.79 11.30 0.08
CA PHE A 343 13.99 11.87 -1.00
C PHE A 343 12.67 12.44 -0.45
N PRO A 344 11.94 13.28 -1.22
CA PRO A 344 10.71 13.87 -0.72
C PRO A 344 9.59 12.84 -0.64
N TYR A 345 8.67 13.03 0.29
CA TYR A 345 7.41 12.29 0.32
C TYR A 345 6.54 12.69 -0.87
N HIS A 346 6.34 11.75 -1.78
CA HIS A 346 5.41 11.87 -2.88
C HIS A 346 4.04 11.34 -2.47
N ARG A 347 3.03 12.21 -2.46
CA ARG A 347 1.65 11.83 -2.20
C ARG A 347 0.94 11.32 -3.44
N GLU A 348 1.52 11.49 -4.62
CA GLU A 348 0.95 11.04 -5.89
C GLU A 348 2.01 10.52 -6.85
N SER A 349 1.58 9.62 -7.74
CA SER A 349 2.40 8.91 -8.70
C SER A 349 1.62 8.71 -10.01
N ARG A 350 2.22 8.07 -11.01
CA ARG A 350 1.47 7.51 -12.14
C ARG A 350 0.50 6.48 -11.63
N ARG A 351 -0.74 6.53 -12.10
CA ARG A 351 -1.75 5.51 -11.79
C ARG A 351 -1.98 4.70 -13.06
N ILE A 352 -1.57 3.42 -13.06
CA ILE A 352 -1.67 2.57 -14.25
C ILE A 352 -3.12 2.36 -14.69
N VAL A 353 -3.31 2.00 -15.97
CA VAL A 353 -4.56 1.43 -16.47
C VAL A 353 -4.51 -0.08 -16.19
N GLY A 354 -5.14 -0.50 -15.11
CA GLY A 354 -5.14 -1.88 -14.62
C GLY A 354 -6.35 -2.70 -15.07
N LYS A 355 -6.35 -3.99 -14.73
CA LYS A 355 -7.47 -4.91 -14.97
C LYS A 355 -8.71 -4.60 -14.12
N ALA A 356 -8.56 -3.86 -13.02
CA ALA A 356 -9.63 -3.20 -12.27
C ALA A 356 -9.30 -1.71 -12.12
N PHE A 357 -10.34 -0.89 -11.98
CA PHE A 357 -10.20 0.54 -11.71
C PHE A 357 -11.01 0.90 -10.47
N PHE A 358 -10.33 1.19 -9.36
CA PHE A 358 -10.96 1.36 -8.07
C PHE A 358 -11.23 2.84 -7.77
N THR A 359 -12.49 3.17 -7.52
CA THR A 359 -13.02 4.53 -7.33
C THR A 359 -13.53 4.75 -5.90
N ILE A 360 -13.81 6.01 -5.54
CA ILE A 360 -14.47 6.35 -4.26
C ILE A 360 -15.83 5.66 -4.15
N ASP A 361 -16.63 5.65 -5.23
CA ASP A 361 -17.96 5.05 -5.22
C ASP A 361 -17.89 3.55 -4.93
N ALA A 362 -16.88 2.86 -5.51
CA ALA A 362 -16.66 1.45 -5.25
C ALA A 362 -16.20 1.16 -3.79
N ALA A 363 -15.55 2.12 -3.14
CA ALA A 363 -15.21 2.02 -1.72
C ALA A 363 -16.40 2.36 -0.81
N ALA A 364 -17.19 3.37 -1.17
CA ALA A 364 -18.33 3.82 -0.40
C ALA A 364 -19.49 2.83 -0.42
N GLU A 365 -19.75 2.23 -1.58
CA GLU A 365 -20.86 1.30 -1.81
C GLU A 365 -20.35 -0.05 -2.33
N PRO A 366 -19.57 -0.82 -1.54
CA PRO A 366 -18.84 -1.99 -2.01
C PRO A 366 -19.75 -3.05 -2.63
N TYR A 367 -21.00 -3.16 -2.20
CA TYR A 367 -21.95 -4.17 -2.68
C TYR A 367 -22.72 -3.74 -3.94
N ALA A 368 -22.61 -2.48 -4.36
CA ALA A 368 -23.04 -2.03 -5.68
C ALA A 368 -21.99 -2.36 -6.76
N PHE A 369 -20.74 -2.57 -6.33
CA PHE A 369 -19.62 -2.96 -7.16
C PHE A 369 -19.10 -4.31 -6.68
N ASN A 370 -18.82 -5.25 -7.57
CA ASN A 370 -18.38 -6.60 -7.19
C ASN A 370 -16.91 -6.67 -6.73
N TYR A 371 -16.16 -5.58 -6.75
CA TYR A 371 -14.73 -5.54 -6.42
C TYR A 371 -14.39 -6.08 -5.02
N TYR A 372 -15.30 -5.98 -4.06
CA TYR A 372 -15.08 -6.51 -2.70
C TYR A 372 -14.75 -8.01 -2.71
N ARG A 373 -15.22 -8.77 -3.72
CA ARG A 373 -14.89 -10.19 -3.86
C ARG A 373 -13.44 -10.44 -4.22
N THR A 374 -12.71 -9.43 -4.67
CA THR A 374 -11.30 -9.54 -5.13
C THR A 374 -10.31 -8.83 -4.22
N GLY A 375 -10.73 -8.48 -2.99
CA GLY A 375 -9.94 -7.73 -2.03
C GLY A 375 -8.64 -8.42 -1.63
N ILE A 376 -7.55 -7.64 -1.54
CA ILE A 376 -6.19 -8.10 -1.19
C ILE A 376 -5.51 -7.23 -0.15
N ALA A 377 -6.06 -6.06 0.13
CA ALA A 377 -5.58 -5.11 1.12
C ALA A 377 -6.78 -4.39 1.71
N VAL A 378 -6.66 -3.85 2.92
CA VAL A 378 -7.72 -3.09 3.58
C VAL A 378 -7.22 -1.74 4.06
N GLY A 379 -8.12 -0.74 4.09
CA GLY A 379 -7.86 0.59 4.63
C GLY A 379 -9.04 1.09 5.44
N ASP A 380 -8.78 1.93 6.45
CA ASP A 380 -9.80 2.53 7.31
C ASP A 380 -9.73 4.07 7.39
N TYR A 381 -8.78 4.67 6.69
CA TYR A 381 -8.60 6.11 6.71
C TYR A 381 -9.51 6.80 5.67
N PRO A 382 -10.05 7.99 5.95
CA PRO A 382 -10.80 8.76 4.97
C PRO A 382 -9.92 9.16 3.79
N VAL A 383 -10.54 9.61 2.71
CA VAL A 383 -9.79 10.19 1.59
C VAL A 383 -9.17 11.51 2.04
N ASP A 384 -7.86 11.64 1.88
CA ASP A 384 -7.11 12.83 2.29
C ASP A 384 -6.17 13.31 1.20
N HIS A 385 -6.45 14.50 0.68
CA HIS A 385 -5.67 15.15 -0.36
C HIS A 385 -5.00 16.42 0.12
N HIS A 386 -3.80 16.68 -0.40
CA HIS A 386 -3.01 17.86 -0.13
C HIS A 386 -2.79 18.64 -1.44
N HIS A 387 -3.52 19.75 -1.61
CA HIS A 387 -3.44 20.62 -2.80
C HIS A 387 -3.22 22.10 -2.45
N PHE A 388 -3.02 22.44 -1.18
CA PHE A 388 -3.08 23.83 -0.71
C PHE A 388 -1.96 24.73 -1.24
N ARG A 389 -0.91 24.15 -1.80
CA ARG A 389 0.16 24.90 -2.48
C ARG A 389 -0.10 25.07 -3.99
N HIS A 390 -1.09 24.38 -4.55
CA HIS A 390 -1.50 24.62 -5.94
C HIS A 390 -2.15 25.99 -6.07
N PRO A 391 -1.82 26.81 -7.12
CA PRO A 391 -2.37 28.15 -7.27
C PRO A 391 -3.92 28.20 -7.32
N ASP A 392 -4.52 27.20 -7.97
CA ASP A 392 -5.97 27.12 -8.18
C ASP A 392 -6.67 26.15 -7.19
N TRP A 393 -6.08 25.86 -6.03
CA TRP A 393 -6.60 24.88 -5.08
C TRP A 393 -8.08 25.08 -4.70
N LYS A 394 -8.57 26.33 -4.69
CA LYS A 394 -9.97 26.67 -4.37
C LYS A 394 -10.97 26.16 -5.41
N SER A 395 -10.51 25.83 -6.61
CA SER A 395 -11.35 25.29 -7.69
C SER A 395 -11.35 23.77 -7.76
N LEU A 396 -10.51 23.11 -6.96
CA LEU A 396 -10.41 21.67 -6.89
C LEU A 396 -11.50 21.09 -5.96
N PRO A 397 -11.87 19.81 -6.12
CA PRO A 397 -12.75 19.13 -5.17
C PRO A 397 -12.21 19.21 -3.74
N ASP A 398 -13.12 19.40 -2.77
CA ASP A 398 -12.75 19.30 -1.35
C ASP A 398 -12.64 17.84 -0.95
N LEU A 399 -11.40 17.37 -0.83
CA LEU A 399 -11.06 15.99 -0.50
C LEU A 399 -10.32 15.89 0.84
N HIS A 400 -10.36 16.94 1.65
CA HIS A 400 -9.79 16.89 2.99
C HIS A 400 -10.70 16.10 3.93
N PHE A 401 -10.26 14.89 4.30
CA PHE A 401 -11.03 13.92 5.09
C PHE A 401 -12.43 13.61 4.50
N TYR A 402 -12.49 13.48 3.16
CA TYR A 402 -13.73 13.08 2.52
C TYR A 402 -14.18 11.69 3.03
N PRO A 403 -15.45 11.57 3.49
CA PRO A 403 -15.92 10.42 4.23
C PRO A 403 -16.15 9.20 3.34
N ILE A 404 -15.50 8.08 3.70
CA ILE A 404 -15.78 6.73 3.17
C ILE A 404 -15.78 5.74 4.34
N PRO A 405 -16.46 4.59 4.25
CA PRO A 405 -16.27 3.51 5.22
C PRO A 405 -14.87 2.91 5.09
N SER A 406 -14.50 1.99 5.98
CA SER A 406 -13.32 1.15 5.72
C SER A 406 -13.58 0.29 4.47
N PHE A 407 -12.53 0.05 3.71
CA PHE A 407 -12.60 -0.52 2.36
C PHE A 407 -11.59 -1.64 2.14
N ASN A 408 -11.79 -2.42 1.10
CA ASN A 408 -10.78 -3.33 0.58
C ASN A 408 -10.41 -2.98 -0.87
N VAL A 409 -9.14 -3.21 -1.22
CA VAL A 409 -8.58 -2.89 -2.53
C VAL A 409 -8.57 -4.14 -3.41
N PRO A 410 -9.09 -4.09 -4.66
CA PRO A 410 -9.19 -5.24 -5.55
C PRO A 410 -7.83 -5.63 -6.16
N LEU A 411 -7.58 -6.94 -6.37
CA LEU A 411 -6.34 -7.46 -6.96
C LEU A 411 -6.02 -6.86 -8.34
N GLY A 412 -7.03 -6.65 -9.15
CA GLY A 412 -6.85 -6.19 -10.53
C GLY A 412 -6.20 -4.81 -10.68
N VAL A 413 -6.11 -4.02 -9.60
CA VAL A 413 -5.42 -2.73 -9.63
C VAL A 413 -3.91 -2.84 -9.78
N LEU A 414 -3.32 -4.00 -9.45
CA LEU A 414 -1.88 -4.27 -9.52
C LEU A 414 -1.42 -4.69 -10.92
N ILE A 415 -2.32 -5.13 -11.79
CA ILE A 415 -1.99 -5.81 -13.06
C ILE A 415 -2.33 -4.90 -14.22
N PRO A 416 -1.37 -4.55 -15.09
CA PRO A 416 -1.65 -3.78 -16.30
C PRO A 416 -2.75 -4.43 -17.15
N LYS A 417 -3.60 -3.60 -17.76
CA LYS A 417 -4.71 -4.09 -18.61
C LYS A 417 -4.21 -4.65 -19.95
N GLN A 418 -3.05 -4.21 -20.41
CA GLN A 418 -2.46 -4.54 -21.70
C GLN A 418 -1.98 -6.00 -21.70
N ASP A 419 -2.49 -6.81 -22.65
CA ASP A 419 -2.22 -8.25 -22.71
C ASP A 419 -0.79 -8.60 -23.18
N ASP A 420 -0.09 -7.67 -23.82
CA ASP A 420 1.31 -7.83 -24.24
C ASP A 420 2.33 -7.53 -23.14
N ILE A 421 1.88 -6.97 -22.01
CA ILE A 421 2.71 -6.71 -20.83
C ILE A 421 2.47 -7.80 -19.77
N ASN A 422 3.06 -8.97 -20.00
CA ASN A 422 2.91 -10.11 -19.10
C ASN A 422 3.93 -10.10 -17.97
N ASN A 423 3.57 -10.69 -16.83
CA ASN A 423 4.45 -10.88 -15.67
C ASN A 423 5.07 -9.58 -15.13
N LEU A 424 4.34 -8.48 -15.27
CA LEU A 424 4.61 -7.21 -14.59
C LEU A 424 3.50 -6.96 -13.57
N ILE A 425 3.90 -6.71 -12.34
CA ILE A 425 3.03 -6.28 -11.23
C ILE A 425 3.44 -4.86 -10.85
N VAL A 426 2.48 -3.95 -10.74
CA VAL A 426 2.73 -2.57 -10.33
C VAL A 426 2.18 -2.39 -8.92
N ALA A 427 3.08 -2.28 -7.99
CA ALA A 427 2.79 -2.09 -6.57
C ALA A 427 2.95 -0.60 -6.17
N GLU A 428 3.25 -0.32 -4.94
CA GLU A 428 3.43 1.00 -4.37
C GLU A 428 2.17 1.87 -4.60
N LYS A 429 2.36 3.14 -4.82
CA LYS A 429 1.29 4.10 -5.08
C LYS A 429 0.81 4.12 -6.54
N SER A 430 1.43 3.35 -7.44
CA SER A 430 1.19 3.43 -8.89
C SER A 430 0.05 2.54 -9.39
N ILE A 431 -0.77 2.04 -8.51
CA ILE A 431 -1.90 1.14 -8.79
C ILE A 431 -3.04 1.83 -9.58
N SER A 432 -3.95 1.03 -10.14
CA SER A 432 -5.09 1.50 -10.94
C SER A 432 -6.26 1.97 -10.09
N VAL A 433 -6.21 3.23 -9.67
CA VAL A 433 -7.26 3.90 -8.89
C VAL A 433 -7.58 5.27 -9.47
N SER A 434 -8.76 5.83 -9.17
CA SER A 434 -9.05 7.23 -9.50
C SER A 434 -8.15 8.17 -8.68
N ASN A 435 -7.92 9.39 -9.18
CA ASN A 435 -7.21 10.40 -8.39
C ASN A 435 -7.87 10.59 -7.02
N LEU A 436 -9.19 10.64 -6.97
CA LEU A 436 -9.94 10.83 -5.75
C LEU A 436 -9.68 9.72 -4.73
N MET A 437 -9.83 8.45 -5.13
CA MET A 437 -9.59 7.29 -4.24
C MET A 437 -8.11 7.16 -3.83
N TYR A 438 -7.24 7.77 -4.59
CA TYR A 438 -5.79 7.77 -4.31
C TYR A 438 -5.46 8.34 -2.93
N GLY A 439 -6.22 9.35 -2.46
CA GLY A 439 -6.04 9.95 -1.13
C GLY A 439 -6.11 8.96 0.03
N ALA A 440 -6.82 7.84 -0.12
CA ALA A 440 -6.90 6.79 0.89
C ALA A 440 -5.98 5.59 0.60
N THR A 441 -5.74 5.26 -0.67
CA THR A 441 -4.95 4.07 -1.04
C THR A 441 -3.45 4.27 -0.98
N ARG A 442 -2.96 5.52 -1.00
CA ARG A 442 -1.53 5.87 -0.89
C ARG A 442 -0.93 5.70 0.50
N LEU A 443 -1.73 5.42 1.51
CA LEU A 443 -1.30 5.40 2.90
C LEU A 443 -0.47 4.16 3.23
N GLN A 444 0.44 4.30 4.18
CA GLN A 444 1.48 3.33 4.51
C GLN A 444 0.94 1.91 4.75
N PRO A 445 -0.14 1.68 5.55
CA PRO A 445 -0.65 0.35 5.79
C PRO A 445 -1.19 -0.33 4.53
N VAL A 446 -1.89 0.43 3.68
CA VAL A 446 -2.46 -0.08 2.42
C VAL A 446 -1.34 -0.46 1.47
N VAL A 447 -0.33 0.41 1.31
CA VAL A 447 0.81 0.18 0.41
C VAL A 447 1.64 -1.03 0.83
N MET A 448 1.87 -1.25 2.13
CA MET A 448 2.55 -2.46 2.62
C MET A 448 1.75 -3.73 2.29
N GLN A 449 0.43 -3.70 2.46
CA GLN A 449 -0.44 -4.84 2.14
C GLN A 449 -0.50 -5.10 0.63
N LEU A 450 -0.55 -4.05 -0.21
CA LEU A 450 -0.44 -4.18 -1.67
C LEU A 450 0.87 -4.84 -2.08
N GLY A 451 1.97 -4.46 -1.43
CA GLY A 451 3.26 -5.11 -1.61
C GLY A 451 3.22 -6.59 -1.23
N GLN A 452 2.68 -6.93 -0.07
CA GLN A 452 2.53 -8.32 0.37
C GLN A 452 1.70 -9.14 -0.62
N ALA A 453 0.59 -8.60 -1.13
CA ALA A 453 -0.24 -9.25 -2.14
C ALA A 453 0.50 -9.41 -3.48
N SER A 454 1.29 -8.42 -3.88
CA SER A 454 2.14 -8.49 -5.08
C SER A 454 3.17 -9.61 -4.98
N GLY A 455 3.81 -9.75 -3.82
CA GLY A 455 4.75 -10.85 -3.55
C GLY A 455 4.08 -12.21 -3.58
N ALA A 456 2.89 -12.35 -2.98
CA ALA A 456 2.11 -13.58 -3.01
C ALA A 456 1.70 -13.97 -4.44
N LEU A 457 1.22 -13.00 -5.23
CA LEU A 457 0.84 -13.21 -6.64
C LEU A 457 2.03 -13.64 -7.49
N ALA A 458 3.18 -12.93 -7.36
CA ALA A 458 4.41 -13.24 -8.10
C ALA A 458 4.92 -14.64 -7.74
N ALA A 459 4.98 -14.97 -6.46
CA ALA A 459 5.44 -16.28 -6.00
C ALA A 459 4.53 -17.41 -6.51
N LEU A 460 3.22 -17.24 -6.48
CA LEU A 460 2.28 -18.22 -7.03
C LEU A 460 2.47 -18.42 -8.53
N ALA A 461 2.76 -17.36 -9.28
CA ALA A 461 3.04 -17.45 -10.71
C ALA A 461 4.31 -18.28 -10.99
N CYS A 462 5.40 -18.02 -10.27
CA CYS A 462 6.64 -18.77 -10.36
C CYS A 462 6.46 -20.25 -9.95
N ILE A 463 5.86 -20.53 -8.78
CA ILE A 463 5.62 -21.89 -8.28
C ILE A 463 4.79 -22.72 -9.27
N ARG A 464 3.83 -22.08 -9.95
CA ARG A 464 2.93 -22.76 -10.92
C ARG A 464 3.45 -22.71 -12.35
N ASN A 465 4.57 -22.05 -12.59
CA ASN A 465 5.15 -21.82 -13.92
C ASN A 465 4.10 -21.28 -14.91
N THR A 466 3.43 -20.18 -14.52
CA THR A 466 2.37 -19.55 -15.32
C THR A 466 2.46 -18.03 -15.20
N SER A 467 1.75 -17.31 -16.06
CA SER A 467 1.70 -15.84 -15.97
C SER A 467 0.83 -15.35 -14.80
N VAL A 468 1.13 -14.16 -14.28
CA VAL A 468 0.45 -13.57 -13.11
C VAL A 468 -1.06 -13.38 -13.33
N ASP A 469 -1.48 -13.09 -14.56
CA ASP A 469 -2.89 -12.91 -14.93
C ASP A 469 -3.72 -14.20 -14.94
N LYS A 470 -3.05 -15.35 -14.92
CA LYS A 470 -3.69 -16.69 -14.87
C LYS A 470 -3.81 -17.25 -13.45
N ILE A 471 -3.25 -16.57 -12.47
CA ILE A 471 -3.40 -16.98 -11.07
C ILE A 471 -4.81 -16.66 -10.60
N SER A 472 -5.47 -17.67 -10.03
CA SER A 472 -6.80 -17.48 -9.41
C SER A 472 -6.74 -16.44 -8.28
N ILE A 473 -7.66 -15.48 -8.31
CA ILE A 473 -7.80 -14.46 -7.26
C ILE A 473 -8.03 -15.12 -5.90
N ARG A 474 -8.88 -16.16 -5.86
CA ARG A 474 -9.13 -16.94 -4.64
C ARG A 474 -7.86 -17.57 -4.07
N LYS A 475 -6.93 -18.01 -4.95
CA LYS A 475 -5.66 -18.58 -4.49
C LYS A 475 -4.74 -17.53 -3.88
N VAL A 476 -4.71 -16.31 -4.45
CA VAL A 476 -3.98 -15.19 -3.83
C VAL A 476 -4.59 -14.84 -2.47
N GLN A 477 -5.92 -14.71 -2.41
CA GLN A 477 -6.64 -14.41 -1.17
C GLN A 477 -6.40 -15.47 -0.08
N GLU A 478 -6.44 -16.76 -0.44
CA GLU A 478 -6.16 -17.85 0.52
C GLU A 478 -4.72 -17.76 1.04
N THR A 479 -3.75 -17.48 0.14
CA THR A 479 -2.35 -17.28 0.54
C THR A 479 -2.19 -16.10 1.52
N LEU A 480 -2.92 -15.00 1.29
CA LEU A 480 -2.93 -13.86 2.20
C LEU A 480 -3.59 -14.19 3.55
N LEU A 481 -4.69 -14.94 3.53
CA LEU A 481 -5.35 -15.42 4.75
C LEU A 481 -4.46 -16.37 5.56
N GLU A 482 -3.67 -17.24 4.89
CA GLU A 482 -2.66 -18.08 5.53
C GLU A 482 -1.55 -17.24 6.21
N ALA A 483 -1.19 -16.10 5.59
CA ALA A 483 -0.27 -15.13 6.15
C ALA A 483 -0.91 -14.20 7.22
N GLY A 484 -2.16 -14.43 7.62
CA GLY A 484 -2.88 -13.66 8.62
C GLY A 484 -3.35 -12.28 8.17
N CYS A 485 -3.50 -12.05 6.84
CA CYS A 485 -3.95 -10.78 6.31
C CYS A 485 -5.47 -10.65 6.31
N TYR A 486 -5.96 -9.42 6.43
CA TYR A 486 -7.35 -9.09 6.09
C TYR A 486 -7.50 -9.01 4.56
N ILE A 487 -8.59 -9.56 4.03
CA ILE A 487 -9.08 -9.34 2.66
C ILE A 487 -10.42 -8.59 2.64
N MET A 488 -11.09 -8.54 3.79
CA MET A 488 -12.29 -7.74 4.10
C MET A 488 -12.04 -6.93 5.37
N PRO A 489 -12.50 -5.67 5.46
CA PRO A 489 -12.14 -4.78 6.57
C PRO A 489 -13.00 -4.98 7.83
N TYR A 490 -13.27 -6.24 8.21
CA TYR A 490 -14.14 -6.57 9.35
C TYR A 490 -13.40 -6.51 10.68
N LEU A 491 -13.92 -5.71 11.60
CA LEU A 491 -13.33 -5.49 12.92
C LEU A 491 -13.76 -6.52 13.98
N ASP A 492 -14.71 -7.41 13.68
CA ASP A 492 -15.32 -8.33 14.64
C ASP A 492 -14.32 -9.32 15.23
N LEU A 493 -13.41 -9.84 14.43
CA LEU A 493 -12.47 -10.88 14.82
C LEU A 493 -11.04 -10.53 14.41
N PRO A 494 -10.06 -10.65 15.33
CA PRO A 494 -8.64 -10.47 14.98
C PRO A 494 -8.08 -11.69 14.23
N PRO A 495 -6.94 -11.56 13.53
CA PRO A 495 -6.32 -12.64 12.74
C PRO A 495 -6.03 -13.95 13.51
N GLN A 496 -5.86 -13.86 14.82
CA GLN A 496 -5.57 -15.00 15.70
C GLN A 496 -6.83 -15.80 16.09
N HIS A 497 -8.03 -15.27 15.82
CA HIS A 497 -9.27 -15.95 16.15
C HIS A 497 -9.54 -17.11 15.19
N MET A 498 -10.00 -18.27 15.74
CA MET A 498 -10.21 -19.49 14.94
C MET A 498 -11.16 -19.31 13.75
N HIS A 499 -12.14 -18.41 13.84
CA HIS A 499 -13.11 -18.13 12.77
C HIS A 499 -12.74 -16.89 11.93
N PHE A 500 -11.55 -16.31 12.11
CA PHE A 500 -11.12 -15.15 11.32
C PHE A 500 -11.19 -15.43 9.82
N LYS A 501 -10.54 -16.51 9.36
CA LYS A 501 -10.51 -16.88 7.94
C LYS A 501 -11.91 -17.15 7.37
N THR A 502 -12.76 -17.83 8.14
CA THR A 502 -14.17 -18.06 7.77
C THR A 502 -14.89 -16.74 7.52
N LEU A 503 -14.76 -15.78 8.45
CA LEU A 503 -15.40 -14.47 8.32
C LEU A 503 -14.93 -13.72 7.07
N GLN A 504 -13.64 -13.76 6.79
CA GLN A 504 -13.03 -13.15 5.62
C GLN A 504 -13.51 -13.81 4.31
N ARG A 505 -13.57 -15.15 4.25
CA ARG A 505 -14.06 -15.91 3.09
C ARG A 505 -15.54 -15.66 2.81
N ILE A 506 -16.38 -15.76 3.83
CA ILE A 506 -17.83 -15.54 3.69
C ILE A 506 -18.14 -14.07 3.30
N GLY A 507 -17.48 -13.11 3.91
CA GLY A 507 -17.63 -11.72 3.51
C GLY A 507 -17.18 -11.44 2.08
N SER A 508 -16.05 -12.00 1.66
CA SER A 508 -15.53 -11.91 0.30
C SER A 508 -16.38 -12.70 -0.72
N SER A 509 -17.17 -13.68 -0.29
CA SER A 509 -18.17 -14.32 -1.16
C SER A 509 -19.37 -13.42 -1.40
N GLY A 510 -19.73 -12.58 -0.43
CA GLY A 510 -20.91 -11.71 -0.45
C GLY A 510 -22.20 -12.39 -0.02
N ILE A 511 -22.16 -13.67 0.40
CA ILE A 511 -23.35 -14.40 0.87
C ILE A 511 -23.88 -13.79 2.16
N LEU A 512 -23.00 -13.38 3.08
CA LEU A 512 -23.34 -12.51 4.20
C LEU A 512 -22.49 -11.25 4.12
N ARG A 513 -23.15 -10.11 4.24
CA ARG A 513 -22.51 -8.79 4.03
C ARG A 513 -22.36 -8.05 5.33
N GLY A 514 -21.24 -7.35 5.50
CA GLY A 514 -21.00 -6.43 6.61
C GLY A 514 -21.58 -5.05 6.36
N GLU A 515 -21.55 -4.20 7.38
CA GLU A 515 -22.02 -2.82 7.34
C GLU A 515 -20.85 -1.87 7.61
N GLY A 516 -20.58 -0.98 6.65
CA GLY A 516 -19.56 0.05 6.75
C GLY A 516 -20.08 1.31 7.44
N ARG A 517 -19.21 1.99 8.21
CA ARG A 517 -19.51 3.25 8.89
C ARG A 517 -18.35 4.21 8.77
N ASN A 518 -18.67 5.46 8.42
CA ASN A 518 -17.74 6.55 8.52
C ASN A 518 -17.73 7.08 9.96
N VAL A 519 -16.58 7.02 10.62
CA VAL A 519 -16.34 7.49 12.00
C VAL A 519 -15.17 8.49 12.04
N GLY A 520 -14.73 9.00 10.91
CA GLY A 520 -13.66 9.98 10.77
C GLY A 520 -12.28 9.37 10.55
N TRP A 521 -11.37 9.44 11.52
CA TRP A 521 -9.96 9.04 11.36
C TRP A 521 -9.72 7.52 11.30
N SER A 522 -10.68 6.70 11.65
CA SER A 522 -10.58 5.24 11.64
C SER A 522 -11.96 4.65 11.40
N ASN A 523 -12.30 4.57 10.14
CA ASN A 523 -13.59 4.09 9.67
C ASN A 523 -13.77 2.60 9.98
N GLU A 524 -14.99 2.14 9.97
CA GLU A 524 -15.35 0.83 10.47
C GLU A 524 -16.14 0.04 9.46
N THR A 525 -15.98 -1.28 9.48
CA THR A 525 -16.92 -2.22 8.88
C THR A 525 -17.09 -3.40 9.84
N TRP A 526 -18.34 -3.75 10.11
CA TRP A 526 -18.72 -4.79 11.02
C TRP A 526 -19.52 -5.87 10.32
N PHE A 527 -19.14 -7.11 10.50
CA PHE A 527 -19.93 -8.26 10.04
C PHE A 527 -21.12 -8.52 10.97
N ARG A 528 -21.10 -8.00 12.21
CA ARG A 528 -22.13 -8.14 13.24
C ARG A 528 -22.31 -9.60 13.66
N ILE A 529 -21.22 -10.24 14.06
CA ILE A 529 -21.12 -11.68 14.33
C ILE A 529 -22.14 -12.23 15.34
N ASN A 530 -22.55 -11.40 16.31
CA ASN A 530 -23.47 -11.79 17.40
C ASN A 530 -24.94 -11.52 17.09
N ASP A 531 -25.26 -10.84 15.98
CA ASP A 531 -26.62 -10.53 15.63
C ASP A 531 -27.36 -11.78 15.16
N PRO A 532 -28.68 -11.85 15.38
CA PRO A 532 -29.53 -12.86 14.77
C PRO A 532 -29.41 -12.85 13.26
N LEU A 533 -29.35 -14.02 12.62
CA LEU A 533 -29.41 -14.10 11.17
C LEU A 533 -30.86 -13.89 10.73
N LEU A 534 -31.05 -12.98 9.76
CA LEU A 534 -32.30 -12.80 9.05
C LEU A 534 -32.21 -13.45 7.65
N SER A 535 -33.29 -14.07 7.19
CA SER A 535 -33.31 -14.75 5.88
C SER A 535 -33.01 -13.81 4.71
N GLU A 536 -33.45 -12.57 4.79
CA GLU A 536 -33.20 -11.50 3.80
C GLU A 536 -31.75 -11.00 3.77
N GLU A 537 -30.92 -11.40 4.73
CA GLU A 537 -29.50 -11.07 4.76
C GLU A 537 -28.61 -12.12 4.06
N ILE A 538 -29.22 -13.20 3.52
CA ILE A 538 -28.51 -14.25 2.80
C ILE A 538 -28.60 -13.99 1.30
N PHE A 539 -27.49 -13.59 0.69
CA PHE A 539 -27.39 -13.26 -0.73
C PHE A 539 -26.81 -14.45 -1.50
N THR A 540 -27.65 -15.13 -2.29
CA THR A 540 -27.25 -16.34 -3.06
C THR A 540 -27.02 -16.08 -4.54
N GLU A 541 -27.20 -14.84 -4.99
CA GLU A 541 -27.01 -14.46 -6.39
C GLU A 541 -25.64 -14.88 -6.94
N GLY A 542 -25.63 -15.60 -8.05
CA GLY A 542 -24.43 -16.18 -8.65
C GLY A 542 -23.93 -17.48 -7.99
N TYR A 543 -24.56 -17.92 -6.89
CA TYR A 543 -24.28 -19.19 -6.22
C TYR A 543 -25.46 -20.17 -6.34
N TYR A 544 -26.66 -19.65 -6.21
CA TYR A 544 -27.89 -20.47 -6.24
C TYR A 544 -29.08 -19.59 -6.65
N ASP A 545 -29.74 -19.92 -7.73
CA ASP A 545 -30.77 -19.09 -8.35
C ASP A 545 -32.18 -19.35 -7.81
N ALA A 546 -32.37 -20.40 -7.00
CA ALA A 546 -33.68 -20.73 -6.42
C ALA A 546 -33.82 -20.13 -5.00
N PRO A 547 -35.06 -19.85 -4.55
CA PRO A 547 -35.33 -19.48 -3.18
C PRO A 547 -34.87 -20.58 -2.22
N LEU A 548 -34.12 -20.22 -1.16
CA LEU A 548 -33.65 -21.20 -0.16
C LEU A 548 -34.77 -21.86 0.66
N GLY A 549 -36.01 -21.35 0.60
CA GLY A 549 -37.13 -21.85 1.38
C GLY A 549 -37.02 -21.61 2.89
N LEU A 550 -36.21 -20.65 3.28
CA LEU A 550 -36.16 -20.18 4.67
C LEU A 550 -37.42 -19.38 5.02
N PRO A 551 -37.91 -19.44 6.28
CA PRO A 551 -38.98 -18.57 6.72
C PRO A 551 -38.52 -17.12 6.71
N GLU A 552 -39.43 -16.17 6.45
CA GLU A 552 -39.15 -14.74 6.54
C GLU A 552 -38.71 -14.36 7.96
N GLY A 553 -37.75 -13.46 8.07
CA GLY A 553 -37.20 -12.94 9.32
C GLY A 553 -36.16 -13.85 9.96
N SER A 554 -36.23 -14.05 11.28
CA SER A 554 -35.20 -14.75 12.04
C SER A 554 -35.10 -16.24 11.70
N VAL A 555 -33.90 -16.70 11.38
CA VAL A 555 -33.59 -18.07 11.02
C VAL A 555 -33.22 -18.89 12.28
N THR A 556 -33.91 -20.01 12.53
CA THR A 556 -33.52 -20.94 13.60
C THR A 556 -32.49 -21.95 13.10
N ILE A 557 -31.74 -22.58 14.03
CA ILE A 557 -30.82 -23.68 13.66
C ILE A 557 -31.56 -24.81 12.96
N ALA A 558 -32.80 -25.14 13.42
CA ALA A 558 -33.62 -26.16 12.78
C ALA A 558 -34.02 -25.80 11.34
N SER A 559 -34.47 -24.57 11.10
CA SER A 559 -34.83 -24.12 9.77
C SER A 559 -33.64 -24.09 8.82
N PHE A 560 -32.49 -23.62 9.30
CA PHE A 560 -31.22 -23.63 8.55
C PHE A 560 -30.83 -25.08 8.16
N PHE A 561 -30.83 -26.02 9.11
CA PHE A 561 -30.50 -27.41 8.83
C PHE A 561 -31.51 -28.07 7.89
N SER A 562 -32.79 -27.70 7.97
CA SER A 562 -33.82 -28.21 7.05
C SER A 562 -33.54 -27.82 5.59
N VAL A 563 -33.16 -26.56 5.37
CA VAL A 563 -32.77 -26.07 4.03
C VAL A 563 -31.53 -26.80 3.51
N VAL A 564 -30.47 -26.90 4.35
CA VAL A 564 -29.23 -27.60 3.96
C VAL A 564 -29.49 -29.05 3.56
N ARG A 565 -30.33 -29.76 4.31
CA ARG A 565 -30.76 -31.14 3.95
C ARG A 565 -31.60 -31.18 2.66
N GLY A 566 -32.46 -30.18 2.47
CA GLY A 566 -33.24 -30.02 1.25
C GLY A 566 -32.40 -29.84 -0.02
N LEU A 567 -31.19 -29.26 0.15
CA LEU A 567 -30.18 -29.13 -0.91
C LEU A 567 -29.32 -30.40 -1.09
N GLY A 568 -29.65 -31.49 -0.38
CA GLY A 568 -28.93 -32.76 -0.50
C GLY A 568 -27.61 -32.82 0.28
N ILE A 569 -27.32 -31.83 1.11
CA ILE A 569 -26.07 -31.77 1.89
C ILE A 569 -26.31 -32.47 3.23
N PRO A 570 -25.46 -33.46 3.60
CA PRO A 570 -25.62 -34.19 4.84
C PRO A 570 -25.32 -33.31 6.05
N VAL A 571 -26.27 -33.20 6.98
CA VAL A 571 -26.08 -32.59 8.28
C VAL A 571 -26.21 -33.68 9.33
N PRO A 572 -25.27 -33.83 10.28
CA PRO A 572 -25.37 -34.82 11.35
C PRO A 572 -26.71 -34.71 12.07
N SER A 573 -27.35 -35.85 12.38
CA SER A 573 -28.64 -35.87 13.06
C SER A 573 -28.55 -36.39 14.51
N SER A 574 -27.79 -37.46 14.74
CA SER A 574 -27.60 -38.06 16.06
C SER A 574 -26.46 -37.46 16.87
N GLU A 575 -25.51 -36.82 16.23
CA GLU A 575 -24.30 -36.23 16.83
C GLU A 575 -24.20 -34.72 16.48
N ALA A 576 -25.34 -34.07 16.24
CA ALA A 576 -25.38 -32.67 15.76
C ALA A 576 -24.73 -31.68 16.78
N GLU A 577 -24.89 -31.92 18.09
CA GLU A 577 -24.29 -31.09 19.12
C GLU A 577 -22.76 -31.27 19.17
N ASP A 578 -22.27 -32.51 19.09
CA ASP A 578 -20.84 -32.80 19.10
C ASP A 578 -20.16 -32.22 17.85
N TRP A 579 -20.80 -32.36 16.70
CA TRP A 579 -20.33 -31.73 15.47
C TRP A 579 -20.32 -30.21 15.58
N TRP A 580 -21.40 -29.58 16.11
CA TRP A 580 -21.46 -28.14 16.38
C TRP A 580 -20.32 -27.67 17.27
N ASN A 581 -20.07 -28.38 18.37
CA ASN A 581 -18.98 -28.08 19.29
C ASN A 581 -17.60 -28.26 18.62
N SER A 582 -17.44 -29.24 17.73
CA SER A 582 -16.19 -29.45 16.97
C SER A 582 -15.86 -28.31 16.02
N LEU A 583 -16.86 -27.55 15.58
CA LEU A 583 -16.69 -26.32 14.81
C LEU A 583 -16.34 -25.10 15.67
N GLY A 584 -16.13 -25.27 17.00
CA GLY A 584 -15.86 -24.18 17.94
C GLY A 584 -17.10 -23.34 18.30
N LEU A 585 -18.29 -23.80 17.93
CA LEU A 585 -19.57 -23.17 18.24
C LEU A 585 -20.09 -23.69 19.59
N LYS A 586 -20.98 -22.93 20.24
CA LYS A 586 -21.51 -23.26 21.59
C LYS A 586 -23.02 -23.09 21.62
N GLY A 587 -23.66 -23.70 22.66
CA GLY A 587 -25.06 -23.51 22.95
C GLY A 587 -25.98 -24.05 21.84
N PHE A 588 -25.74 -25.28 21.42
CA PHE A 588 -26.59 -25.96 20.43
C PHE A 588 -28.02 -26.14 20.95
N ASP A 589 -28.99 -25.57 20.23
CA ASP A 589 -30.42 -25.74 20.46
C ASP A 589 -31.14 -25.48 19.14
N LEU A 590 -31.79 -26.49 18.60
CA LEU A 590 -32.47 -26.43 17.31
C LEU A 590 -33.55 -25.34 17.25
N GLY A 591 -34.18 -24.98 18.37
CA GLY A 591 -35.21 -23.96 18.46
C GLY A 591 -34.68 -22.53 18.52
N ARG A 592 -33.40 -22.37 18.83
CA ARG A 592 -32.74 -21.09 18.97
C ARG A 592 -32.48 -20.43 17.61
N ILE A 593 -32.55 -19.12 17.57
CA ILE A 593 -32.12 -18.33 16.41
C ILE A 593 -30.61 -18.48 16.25
N ILE A 594 -30.17 -18.72 15.02
CA ILE A 594 -28.75 -18.81 14.64
C ILE A 594 -28.14 -17.42 14.55
N THR A 595 -26.92 -17.25 15.03
CA THR A 595 -26.19 -15.99 14.85
C THR A 595 -25.53 -15.91 13.47
N ARG A 596 -25.17 -14.70 13.05
CA ARG A 596 -24.48 -14.47 11.77
C ARG A 596 -23.12 -15.19 11.72
N LEU A 597 -22.38 -15.26 12.83
CA LEU A 597 -21.12 -16.03 12.89
C LEU A 597 -21.36 -17.53 12.71
N GLU A 598 -22.33 -18.09 13.44
CA GLU A 598 -22.67 -19.50 13.34
C GLU A 598 -23.08 -19.89 11.93
N ALA A 599 -23.92 -19.07 11.30
CA ALA A 599 -24.31 -19.25 9.91
C ALA A 599 -23.09 -19.17 8.96
N ALA A 600 -22.21 -18.19 9.17
CA ALA A 600 -20.99 -18.07 8.36
C ALA A 600 -20.10 -19.32 8.47
N VAL A 601 -19.93 -19.86 9.69
CA VAL A 601 -19.16 -21.09 9.93
C VAL A 601 -19.80 -22.28 9.22
N LEU A 602 -21.12 -22.43 9.31
CA LEU A 602 -21.84 -23.51 8.65
C LEU A 602 -21.78 -23.39 7.14
N ILE A 603 -21.97 -22.19 6.58
CA ILE A 603 -21.91 -21.96 5.13
C ILE A 603 -20.50 -22.25 4.61
N ASP A 604 -19.45 -21.75 5.28
CA ASP A 604 -18.07 -22.00 4.89
C ASP A 604 -17.71 -23.50 4.94
N THR A 605 -18.19 -24.20 5.98
CA THR A 605 -17.89 -25.63 6.20
C THR A 605 -18.65 -26.53 5.23
N LEU A 606 -19.93 -26.25 4.99
CA LEU A 606 -20.82 -27.15 4.25
C LEU A 606 -20.81 -26.89 2.74
N PHE A 607 -20.67 -25.63 2.34
CA PHE A 607 -20.78 -25.21 0.93
C PHE A 607 -19.45 -24.73 0.35
N ASN A 608 -18.55 -24.23 1.18
CA ASN A 608 -17.27 -23.64 0.78
C ASN A 608 -17.36 -22.71 -0.45
N PRO A 609 -18.26 -21.71 -0.42
CA PRO A 609 -18.55 -20.88 -1.60
C PRO A 609 -17.34 -20.11 -2.11
N PHE A 610 -16.43 -19.77 -1.20
CA PHE A 610 -15.19 -19.08 -1.52
C PHE A 610 -14.26 -19.91 -2.43
N ALA A 611 -14.10 -21.20 -2.16
CA ALA A 611 -13.22 -22.06 -2.97
C ALA A 611 -13.88 -22.49 -4.29
N ILE A 612 -15.19 -22.70 -4.27
CA ILE A 612 -15.96 -23.19 -5.44
C ILE A 612 -16.12 -22.07 -6.48
N ALA A 613 -16.52 -20.87 -6.06
CA ALA A 613 -16.81 -19.78 -6.98
C ALA A 613 -15.55 -18.97 -7.31
N GLN A 614 -15.00 -19.21 -8.49
CA GLN A 614 -13.94 -18.36 -9.04
C GLN A 614 -14.53 -17.02 -9.46
N VAL A 615 -13.73 -15.96 -9.39
CA VAL A 615 -14.14 -14.61 -9.78
C VAL A 615 -13.19 -14.01 -10.82
N ASP A 616 -13.72 -13.10 -11.64
CA ASP A 616 -12.90 -12.29 -12.53
C ASP A 616 -12.34 -11.05 -11.79
N TYR A 617 -11.58 -10.20 -12.48
CA TYR A 617 -10.99 -8.99 -11.89
C TYR A 617 -12.02 -7.91 -11.54
N GLN A 618 -13.23 -7.98 -12.06
CA GLN A 618 -14.37 -7.14 -11.70
C GLN A 618 -15.16 -7.72 -10.52
N GLY A 619 -14.80 -8.93 -10.05
CA GLY A 619 -15.46 -9.61 -8.95
C GLY A 619 -16.75 -10.33 -9.37
N ASN A 620 -17.01 -10.46 -10.67
CA ASN A 620 -18.12 -11.28 -11.13
C ASN A 620 -17.78 -12.75 -10.94
N ILE A 621 -18.76 -13.52 -10.47
CA ILE A 621 -18.62 -14.97 -10.33
C ILE A 621 -18.58 -15.55 -11.74
N LYS A 622 -17.51 -16.30 -12.05
CA LYS A 622 -17.44 -17.10 -13.26
C LYS A 622 -18.38 -18.29 -13.08
N GLU A 623 -19.06 -18.70 -14.16
CA GLU A 623 -19.87 -19.94 -14.13
C GLU A 623 -19.02 -21.03 -13.46
N ALA A 624 -19.44 -21.45 -12.30
CA ALA A 624 -18.88 -22.61 -11.66
C ALA A 624 -19.58 -23.81 -12.28
N ASP A 625 -18.85 -24.84 -12.69
CA ASP A 625 -19.41 -26.15 -12.93
C ASP A 625 -19.96 -26.67 -11.58
N TYR A 626 -21.16 -26.20 -11.21
CA TYR A 626 -21.87 -26.70 -10.04
C TYR A 626 -22.45 -28.08 -10.39
N PHE A 627 -21.70 -29.15 -10.02
CA PHE A 627 -22.10 -30.58 -10.00
C PHE A 627 -22.54 -31.19 -11.31
#